data_ab13385fc64c45fb79273d3fa7ffe230
#
_entry.id   ab13385fc64c45fb79273d3fa7ffe230
#
_cell.length_a   1.000
_cell.length_b   1.000
_cell.length_c   1.000
_cell.angle_alpha   90.00
_cell.angle_beta   90.00
_cell.angle_gamma   90.00
#
_symmetry.space_group_name_H-M   'P 1'
#
loop_
_entity.id
_entity.type
_entity.pdbx_description
1 polymer ?
#
loop_
_entity_poly.entity_id
_entity_poly.type
_entity_poly.pdbx_seq_one_letter_code
_entity_poly.pdbx_strand_id
1 'polypeptide(L)'
;MAQSGMLTRKFKEDELLSSLFIQSIYEENNFKNHIQKIETNILSNDSEGIISTINKQLDQIYDEISNAYSIKEESKCCRNINYYFDLLYSIIKLPGKFSKGKLDNVMTKIEQKWNEVPKISDRNKCKRETDLDSIRRRCILKHLQDLKIDKNFISSFPQDYKKYLREKWEKIIGYINPYNKLYIKIENDFMGIIEQYSNFLESSDLICDTKLDDISIDDITISTNWDSLMNSISLEKFTTKHYEKGCYNKNYIEILKIKASGIQRINNILSSGIIILGISLILVLIYRFSPLRSFLRGCTKRKIEVDENMNEEIE
;
A
#
# COMPACT_ATOMS: atom_id res chain seq x y z
N MET A 1 49.93 13.17 22.33
CA MET A 1 48.89 12.39 21.62
C MET A 1 47.56 13.13 21.79
N ALA A 2 47.13 13.83 20.77
CA ALA A 2 45.84 14.53 20.81
C ALA A 2 44.76 13.50 20.46
N GLN A 3 43.89 13.15 21.41
CA GLN A 3 42.67 12.43 21.14
C GLN A 3 41.79 13.34 20.30
N SER A 4 41.73 13.05 19.01
CA SER A 4 40.73 13.56 18.12
C SER A 4 39.37 13.04 18.60
N GLY A 5 38.67 13.87 19.38
CA GLY A 5 37.28 13.61 19.72
C GLY A 5 36.46 13.55 18.44
N MET A 6 36.15 12.35 17.98
CA MET A 6 35.13 12.15 16.97
C MET A 6 33.85 12.74 17.52
N LEU A 7 33.44 13.92 17.03
CA LEU A 7 32.11 14.47 17.22
C LEU A 7 31.13 13.46 16.63
N THR A 8 30.54 12.63 17.50
CA THR A 8 29.47 11.73 17.09
C THR A 8 28.29 12.59 16.66
N ARG A 9 28.05 12.66 15.36
CA ARG A 9 26.88 13.34 14.78
C ARG A 9 25.63 12.70 15.39
N LYS A 10 24.76 13.53 15.98
CA LYS A 10 23.49 13.10 16.55
C LYS A 10 22.39 13.27 15.52
N PHE A 11 21.42 12.37 15.52
CA PHE A 11 20.20 12.50 14.74
C PHE A 11 19.42 13.75 15.16
N LYS A 12 19.01 14.53 14.18
CA LYS A 12 18.14 15.69 14.37
C LYS A 12 17.08 15.72 13.28
N GLU A 13 15.83 15.82 13.68
CA GLU A 13 14.69 15.84 12.76
C GLU A 13 14.69 17.07 11.84
N ASP A 14 15.19 18.21 12.33
CA ASP A 14 15.30 19.45 11.60
C ASP A 14 16.36 19.42 10.47
N GLU A 15 17.28 18.45 10.50
CA GLU A 15 18.24 18.20 9.43
C GLU A 15 17.67 17.31 8.30
N LEU A 16 16.48 16.72 8.46
CA LEU A 16 15.86 15.90 7.43
C LEU A 16 15.37 16.76 6.26
N LEU A 17 15.77 16.39 5.05
CA LEU A 17 15.36 17.11 3.83
C LEU A 17 13.84 17.09 3.62
N SER A 18 13.16 15.99 4.01
CA SER A 18 11.70 15.90 3.98
C SER A 18 10.99 16.86 4.91
N SER A 19 11.66 17.30 5.96
CA SER A 19 11.15 18.24 6.96
C SER A 19 11.38 19.71 6.58
N LEU A 20 12.40 20.01 5.77
CA LEU A 20 12.77 21.38 5.41
C LEU A 20 11.63 22.15 4.73
N PHE A 21 10.82 21.48 3.92
CA PHE A 21 9.70 22.14 3.28
C PHE A 21 8.63 22.59 4.28
N ILE A 22 8.29 21.73 5.24
CA ILE A 22 7.34 22.10 6.32
C ILE A 22 7.94 23.18 7.21
N GLN A 23 9.23 23.11 7.49
CA GLN A 23 9.93 24.12 8.28
C GLN A 23 9.96 25.48 7.60
N SER A 24 10.18 25.52 6.27
CA SER A 24 10.16 26.77 5.49
C SER A 24 8.79 27.45 5.48
N ILE A 25 7.71 26.65 5.55
CA ILE A 25 6.34 27.17 5.64
C ILE A 25 6.03 27.69 7.07
N TYR A 26 6.64 27.09 8.10
CA TYR A 26 6.26 27.32 9.50
C TYR A 26 7.38 27.94 10.34
N GLU A 27 8.25 28.74 9.79
CA GLU A 27 9.38 29.34 10.53
C GLU A 27 9.77 28.59 11.81
N GLU A 28 11.00 28.15 11.93
CA GLU A 28 11.67 27.46 13.05
C GLU A 28 10.81 27.03 14.24
N ASN A 29 10.60 25.75 14.45
CA ASN A 29 9.85 25.12 15.57
C ASN A 29 8.33 25.38 15.62
N ASN A 30 7.79 26.19 14.73
CA ASN A 30 6.37 26.56 14.80
C ASN A 30 5.44 25.39 14.49
N PHE A 31 5.79 24.46 13.59
CA PHE A 31 4.90 23.36 13.25
C PHE A 31 4.53 22.50 14.48
N LYS A 32 5.52 22.05 15.26
CA LYS A 32 5.27 21.31 16.51
C LYS A 32 4.46 22.14 17.50
N ASN A 33 4.83 23.41 17.67
CA ASN A 33 4.13 24.33 18.57
C ASN A 33 2.69 24.60 18.12
N HIS A 34 2.45 24.67 16.83
CA HIS A 34 1.10 24.84 16.28
C HIS A 34 0.23 23.63 16.54
N ILE A 35 0.74 22.44 16.23
CA ILE A 35 0.03 21.19 16.53
C ILE A 35 -0.25 21.07 18.02
N GLN A 36 0.72 21.38 18.87
CA GLN A 36 0.55 21.35 20.32
C GLN A 36 -0.48 22.35 20.83
N LYS A 37 -0.54 23.57 20.27
CA LYS A 37 -1.59 24.56 20.60
C LYS A 37 -2.97 24.05 20.21
N ILE A 38 -3.12 23.44 19.03
CA ILE A 38 -4.38 22.87 18.60
C ILE A 38 -4.79 21.74 19.53
N GLU A 39 -3.88 20.85 19.90
CA GLU A 39 -4.12 19.79 20.88
C GLU A 39 -4.55 20.34 22.25
N THR A 40 -3.93 21.40 22.72
CA THR A 40 -4.29 22.06 23.98
C THR A 40 -5.71 22.63 23.91
N ASN A 41 -6.07 23.29 22.79
CA ASN A 41 -7.42 23.82 22.59
C ASN A 41 -8.46 22.70 22.47
N ILE A 42 -8.12 21.57 21.87
CA ILE A 42 -8.96 20.38 21.83
C ILE A 42 -9.19 19.83 23.25
N LEU A 43 -8.15 19.81 24.08
CA LEU A 43 -8.24 19.35 25.46
C LEU A 43 -9.16 20.24 26.29
N SER A 44 -9.16 21.56 26.05
CA SER A 44 -10.05 22.52 26.68
C SER A 44 -11.46 22.59 26.09
N ASN A 45 -11.74 21.81 25.03
CA ASN A 45 -13.02 21.83 24.28
C ASN A 45 -13.31 23.20 23.62
N ASP A 46 -12.27 23.97 23.34
CA ASP A 46 -12.33 25.29 22.72
C ASP A 46 -12.33 25.19 21.19
N SER A 47 -13.50 25.03 20.59
CA SER A 47 -13.65 24.96 19.14
C SER A 47 -13.35 26.31 18.44
N GLU A 48 -13.62 27.43 19.10
CA GLU A 48 -13.34 28.75 18.53
C GLU A 48 -11.87 29.06 18.55
N GLY A 49 -11.15 28.71 19.62
CA GLY A 49 -9.70 28.80 19.70
C GLY A 49 -8.99 27.94 18.67
N ILE A 50 -9.51 26.74 18.38
CA ILE A 50 -8.97 25.87 17.31
C ILE A 50 -9.12 26.55 15.94
N ILE A 51 -10.33 27.02 15.62
CA ILE A 51 -10.61 27.69 14.34
C ILE A 51 -9.74 28.96 14.21
N SER A 52 -9.68 29.76 15.27
CA SER A 52 -8.85 30.99 15.31
C SER A 52 -7.37 30.67 15.09
N THR A 53 -6.86 29.62 15.75
CA THR A 53 -5.47 29.17 15.60
C THR A 53 -5.20 28.71 14.17
N ILE A 54 -6.08 27.90 13.58
CA ILE A 54 -5.94 27.42 12.18
C ILE A 54 -5.97 28.60 11.22
N ASN A 55 -6.94 29.52 11.37
CA ASN A 55 -7.07 30.69 10.51
C ASN A 55 -5.81 31.57 10.55
N LYS A 56 -5.35 31.90 11.76
CA LYS A 56 -4.15 32.72 11.93
C LYS A 56 -2.91 32.09 11.32
N GLN A 57 -2.77 30.78 11.43
CA GLN A 57 -1.66 30.03 10.86
C GLN A 57 -1.71 30.02 9.34
N LEU A 58 -2.89 29.74 8.77
CA LEU A 58 -3.06 29.71 7.33
C LEU A 58 -2.89 31.09 6.70
N ASP A 59 -3.35 32.15 7.36
CA ASP A 59 -3.13 33.52 6.90
C ASP A 59 -1.64 33.89 6.91
N GLN A 60 -0.88 33.46 7.91
CA GLN A 60 0.58 33.68 7.98
C GLN A 60 1.35 32.87 6.92
N ILE A 61 0.91 31.66 6.64
CA ILE A 61 1.56 30.74 5.71
C ILE A 61 1.18 31.06 4.26
N TYR A 62 0.08 31.78 4.05
CA TYR A 62 -0.47 32.04 2.73
C TYR A 62 0.54 32.63 1.75
N ASP A 63 1.23 33.68 2.16
CA ASP A 63 2.22 34.37 1.34
C ASP A 63 3.46 33.49 1.09
N GLU A 64 3.88 32.72 2.11
CA GLU A 64 5.02 31.80 2.01
C GLU A 64 4.71 30.60 1.13
N ILE A 65 3.52 29.99 1.26
CA ILE A 65 3.04 28.95 0.36
C ILE A 65 2.95 29.48 -1.06
N SER A 66 2.42 30.69 -1.24
CA SER A 66 2.29 31.34 -2.54
C SER A 66 3.66 31.56 -3.22
N ASN A 67 4.69 31.90 -2.44
CA ASN A 67 6.05 32.12 -2.93
C ASN A 67 6.82 30.81 -3.16
N ALA A 68 6.56 29.76 -2.38
CA ALA A 68 7.18 28.44 -2.51
C ALA A 68 6.63 27.65 -3.72
N TYR A 69 5.52 28.08 -4.29
CA TYR A 69 4.90 27.48 -5.48
C TYR A 69 5.62 27.90 -6.76
N SER A 70 6.79 27.34 -7.01
CA SER A 70 7.28 27.28 -8.39
C SER A 70 6.59 26.09 -9.11
N ILE A 71 6.37 26.23 -10.41
CA ILE A 71 5.71 25.20 -11.25
C ILE A 71 6.36 23.80 -11.11
N LYS A 72 7.65 23.75 -10.75
CA LYS A 72 8.42 22.50 -10.57
C LYS A 72 8.21 21.83 -9.21
N GLU A 73 7.70 22.55 -8.21
CA GLU A 73 7.52 22.04 -6.83
C GLU A 73 6.05 21.90 -6.41
N GLU A 74 5.11 22.16 -7.32
CA GLU A 74 3.68 22.14 -7.02
C GLU A 74 3.23 20.81 -6.38
N SER A 75 3.66 19.67 -6.91
CA SER A 75 3.31 18.36 -6.37
C SER A 75 3.88 18.14 -4.96
N LYS A 76 5.09 18.61 -4.70
CA LYS A 76 5.75 18.54 -3.38
C LYS A 76 5.03 19.43 -2.37
N CYS A 77 4.67 20.63 -2.78
CA CYS A 77 3.91 21.56 -1.98
C CYS A 77 2.53 20.98 -1.63
N CYS A 78 1.79 20.48 -2.62
CA CYS A 78 0.51 19.82 -2.45
C CYS A 78 0.58 18.68 -1.42
N ARG A 79 1.57 17.80 -1.51
CA ARG A 79 1.74 16.69 -0.57
C ARG A 79 1.93 17.14 0.87
N ASN A 80 2.76 18.16 1.08
CA ASN A 80 3.05 18.66 2.42
C ASN A 80 1.85 19.39 3.03
N ILE A 81 1.12 20.15 2.23
CA ILE A 81 -0.11 20.81 2.68
C ILE A 81 -1.18 19.78 3.00
N ASN A 82 -1.41 18.82 2.12
CA ASN A 82 -2.36 17.74 2.40
C ASN A 82 -1.98 16.96 3.67
N TYR A 83 -0.69 16.68 3.89
CA TYR A 83 -0.23 16.06 5.12
C TYR A 83 -0.58 16.88 6.36
N TYR A 84 -0.39 18.20 6.32
CA TYR A 84 -0.77 19.08 7.43
C TYR A 84 -2.27 19.00 7.73
N PHE A 85 -3.12 19.10 6.70
CA PHE A 85 -4.57 18.99 6.87
C PHE A 85 -5.01 17.58 7.30
N ASP A 86 -4.37 16.53 6.82
CA ASP A 86 -4.66 15.16 7.24
C ASP A 86 -4.27 14.93 8.71
N LEU A 87 -3.18 15.53 9.17
CA LEU A 87 -2.77 15.54 10.57
C LEU A 87 -3.78 16.27 11.44
N LEU A 88 -4.19 17.49 11.05
CA LEU A 88 -5.25 18.23 11.74
C LEU A 88 -6.53 17.41 11.85
N TYR A 89 -6.94 16.80 10.76
CA TYR A 89 -8.12 15.94 10.69
C TYR A 89 -8.03 14.79 11.68
N SER A 90 -6.88 14.14 11.74
CA SER A 90 -6.62 13.02 12.65
C SER A 90 -6.68 13.44 14.12
N ILE A 91 -6.08 14.58 14.47
CA ILE A 91 -6.05 15.10 15.84
C ILE A 91 -7.46 15.49 16.30
N ILE A 92 -8.25 16.13 15.45
CA ILE A 92 -9.58 16.62 15.81
C ILE A 92 -10.61 15.50 15.88
N LYS A 93 -10.49 14.49 15.01
CA LYS A 93 -11.39 13.32 15.01
C LYS A 93 -11.05 12.26 16.06
N LEU A 94 -9.94 12.36 16.77
CA LEU A 94 -9.64 11.44 17.87
C LEU A 94 -10.80 11.36 18.84
N PRO A 95 -11.22 10.14 19.26
CA PRO A 95 -12.49 9.91 19.91
C PRO A 95 -12.70 10.69 21.21
N GLY A 96 -13.91 11.20 21.42
CA GLY A 96 -14.40 11.66 22.71
C GLY A 96 -14.15 13.12 23.07
N LYS A 97 -13.53 13.92 22.18
CA LYS A 97 -13.18 15.32 22.49
C LYS A 97 -14.28 16.33 22.13
N PHE A 98 -15.05 16.07 21.09
CA PHE A 98 -16.09 16.98 20.63
C PHE A 98 -17.45 16.32 20.54
N SER A 99 -18.54 17.09 20.81
CA SER A 99 -19.86 16.70 20.36
C SER A 99 -19.92 16.69 18.83
N LYS A 100 -20.75 15.83 18.24
CA LYS A 100 -20.83 15.64 16.78
C LYS A 100 -21.01 16.97 16.02
N GLY A 101 -21.92 17.84 16.46
CA GLY A 101 -22.17 19.12 15.78
C GLY A 101 -20.99 20.10 15.83
N LYS A 102 -20.24 20.13 16.96
CA LYS A 102 -19.02 20.94 17.06
C LYS A 102 -17.92 20.37 16.15
N LEU A 103 -17.77 19.07 16.13
CA LEU A 103 -16.81 18.38 15.26
C LEU A 103 -17.07 18.73 13.79
N ASP A 104 -18.30 18.56 13.32
CA ASP A 104 -18.67 18.82 11.93
C ASP A 104 -18.40 20.29 11.54
N ASN A 105 -18.68 21.25 12.45
CA ASN A 105 -18.38 22.65 12.22
C ASN A 105 -16.86 22.90 12.07
N VAL A 106 -16.03 22.37 12.98
CA VAL A 106 -14.56 22.53 12.90
C VAL A 106 -14.04 21.91 11.61
N MET A 107 -14.51 20.72 11.25
CA MET A 107 -14.07 20.02 10.02
C MET A 107 -14.46 20.80 8.76
N THR A 108 -15.70 21.33 8.71
CA THR A 108 -16.14 22.18 7.58
C THR A 108 -15.24 23.41 7.44
N LYS A 109 -14.87 24.05 8.54
CA LYS A 109 -13.97 25.21 8.50
C LYS A 109 -12.55 24.87 8.03
N ILE A 110 -12.03 23.71 8.43
CA ILE A 110 -10.71 23.24 7.96
C ILE A 110 -10.74 23.03 6.45
N GLU A 111 -11.76 22.35 5.91
CA GLU A 111 -11.88 22.12 4.48
C GLU A 111 -12.11 23.42 3.71
N GLN A 112 -12.89 24.36 4.25
CA GLN A 112 -13.01 25.71 3.66
C GLN A 112 -11.64 26.39 3.55
N LYS A 113 -10.82 26.35 4.61
CA LYS A 113 -9.47 26.95 4.61
C LYS A 113 -8.54 26.26 3.62
N TRP A 114 -8.61 24.94 3.47
CA TRP A 114 -7.85 24.26 2.43
C TRP A 114 -8.26 24.73 1.01
N ASN A 115 -9.56 24.93 0.78
CA ASN A 115 -10.08 25.47 -0.48
C ASN A 115 -9.68 26.94 -0.74
N GLU A 116 -9.39 27.70 0.32
CA GLU A 116 -8.90 29.08 0.22
C GLU A 116 -7.38 29.14 -0.03
N VAL A 117 -6.62 28.03 0.15
CA VAL A 117 -5.19 27.98 -0.17
C VAL A 117 -5.05 28.32 -1.66
N PRO A 118 -4.48 29.49 -1.98
CA PRO A 118 -4.51 30.00 -3.34
C PRO A 118 -3.45 29.33 -4.21
N LYS A 119 -3.70 29.41 -5.49
CA LYS A 119 -2.75 29.10 -6.57
C LYS A 119 -2.26 27.65 -6.63
N ILE A 120 -3.05 26.70 -6.22
CA ILE A 120 -2.93 25.38 -6.84
C ILE A 120 -3.46 25.57 -8.25
N SER A 121 -2.56 25.79 -9.20
CA SER A 121 -2.91 26.11 -10.60
C SER A 121 -3.69 24.98 -11.24
N ASP A 122 -3.47 23.76 -10.79
CA ASP A 122 -4.22 22.57 -11.19
C ASP A 122 -4.77 21.85 -9.95
N ARG A 123 -5.96 22.26 -9.52
CA ARG A 123 -6.67 21.60 -8.40
C ARG A 123 -6.92 20.10 -8.65
N ASN A 124 -6.95 19.66 -9.90
CA ASN A 124 -7.11 18.25 -10.21
C ASN A 124 -5.87 17.44 -9.83
N LYS A 125 -4.68 18.03 -9.91
CA LYS A 125 -3.44 17.37 -9.46
C LYS A 125 -3.24 17.42 -7.95
N CYS A 126 -3.88 18.36 -7.26
CA CYS A 126 -3.87 18.48 -5.81
C CYS A 126 -5.25 18.21 -5.22
N LYS A 127 -5.88 17.14 -5.66
CA LYS A 127 -7.18 16.74 -5.16
C LYS A 127 -7.08 16.29 -3.70
N ARG A 128 -8.00 16.80 -2.86
CA ARG A 128 -8.16 16.39 -1.48
C ARG A 128 -9.54 15.80 -1.28
N GLU A 129 -9.59 14.55 -0.90
CA GLU A 129 -10.77 13.86 -0.43
C GLU A 129 -10.62 13.58 1.07
N THR A 130 -11.70 13.74 1.82
CA THR A 130 -11.68 13.63 3.28
C THR A 130 -12.12 12.27 3.78
N ASP A 131 -12.40 11.36 2.87
CA ASP A 131 -12.65 9.97 3.22
C ASP A 131 -11.37 9.30 3.76
N LEU A 132 -11.56 8.31 4.58
CA LEU A 132 -10.51 7.67 5.32
C LEU A 132 -9.48 6.95 4.44
N ASP A 133 -9.93 6.36 3.34
CA ASP A 133 -9.03 5.63 2.43
C ASP A 133 -8.16 6.59 1.62
N SER A 134 -8.69 7.72 1.21
CA SER A 134 -7.92 8.78 0.55
C SER A 134 -6.86 9.38 1.47
N ILE A 135 -7.17 9.62 2.74
CA ILE A 135 -6.19 10.05 3.75
C ILE A 135 -5.07 9.01 3.89
N ARG A 136 -5.41 7.73 3.99
CA ARG A 136 -4.47 6.63 4.10
C ARG A 136 -3.52 6.54 2.90
N ARG A 137 -4.07 6.61 1.69
CA ARG A 137 -3.28 6.55 0.45
C ARG A 137 -2.32 7.74 0.34
N ARG A 138 -2.76 8.96 0.65
CA ARG A 138 -1.88 10.14 0.69
C ARG A 138 -0.76 10.00 1.71
N CYS A 139 -1.07 9.44 2.89
CA CYS A 139 -0.11 9.17 3.94
C CYS A 139 0.97 8.18 3.46
N ILE A 140 0.58 7.09 2.82
CA ILE A 140 1.48 6.09 2.24
C ILE A 140 2.38 6.73 1.17
N LEU A 141 1.78 7.47 0.24
CA LEU A 141 2.51 8.12 -0.84
C LEU A 141 3.53 9.13 -0.30
N LYS A 142 3.13 9.96 0.67
CA LYS A 142 4.05 10.90 1.32
C LYS A 142 5.19 10.17 2.02
N HIS A 143 4.91 9.10 2.74
CA HIS A 143 5.93 8.31 3.41
C HIS A 143 6.99 7.78 2.45
N LEU A 144 6.58 7.18 1.33
CA LEU A 144 7.49 6.68 0.30
C LEU A 144 8.41 7.78 -0.24
N GLN A 145 7.85 8.96 -0.48
CA GLN A 145 8.60 10.09 -1.01
C GLN A 145 9.56 10.69 0.01
N ASP A 146 9.16 10.76 1.28
CA ASP A 146 10.04 11.19 2.37
C ASP A 146 11.20 10.22 2.55
N LEU A 147 10.96 8.90 2.49
CA LEU A 147 12.02 7.88 2.51
C LEU A 147 13.06 8.08 1.40
N LYS A 148 12.60 8.39 0.18
CA LYS A 148 13.51 8.68 -0.94
C LYS A 148 14.38 9.90 -0.68
N ILE A 149 13.76 10.99 -0.18
CA ILE A 149 14.44 12.26 0.09
C ILE A 149 15.47 12.11 1.23
N ASP A 150 15.11 11.37 2.28
CA ASP A 150 15.92 11.22 3.49
C ASP A 150 16.90 10.04 3.44
N LYS A 151 17.03 9.36 2.30
CA LYS A 151 17.82 8.13 2.12
C LYS A 151 19.19 8.17 2.79
N ASN A 152 19.94 9.26 2.61
CA ASN A 152 21.29 9.39 3.17
C ASN A 152 21.28 9.49 4.70
N PHE A 153 20.27 10.16 5.27
CA PHE A 153 20.07 10.25 6.72
C PHE A 153 19.70 8.89 7.31
N ILE A 154 18.78 8.18 6.66
CA ILE A 154 18.34 6.84 7.09
C ILE A 154 19.53 5.89 7.21
N SER A 155 20.41 5.90 6.19
CA SER A 155 21.61 5.05 6.18
C SER A 155 22.58 5.35 7.33
N SER A 156 22.63 6.62 7.79
CA SER A 156 23.49 7.06 8.88
C SER A 156 22.90 6.81 10.27
N PHE A 157 21.57 6.86 10.41
CA PHE A 157 20.84 6.79 11.67
C PHE A 157 19.59 5.91 11.60
N PRO A 158 19.70 4.63 11.24
CA PRO A 158 18.53 3.81 10.91
C PRO A 158 17.58 3.63 12.11
N GLN A 159 18.09 3.50 13.33
CA GLN A 159 17.26 3.29 14.51
C GLN A 159 16.57 4.59 14.96
N ASP A 160 17.29 5.71 14.95
CA ASP A 160 16.74 7.03 15.30
C ASP A 160 15.68 7.45 14.28
N TYR A 161 15.93 7.20 13.00
CA TYR A 161 14.96 7.47 11.94
C TYR A 161 13.69 6.62 12.09
N LYS A 162 13.82 5.36 12.45
CA LYS A 162 12.67 4.47 12.71
C LYS A 162 11.82 4.98 13.88
N LYS A 163 12.48 5.45 14.95
CA LYS A 163 11.79 6.10 16.08
C LYS A 163 11.05 7.35 15.64
N TYR A 164 11.73 8.22 14.87
CA TYR A 164 11.13 9.42 14.29
C TYR A 164 9.90 9.10 13.42
N LEU A 165 9.96 8.09 12.54
CA LEU A 165 8.82 7.66 11.72
C LEU A 165 7.62 7.28 12.57
N ARG A 166 7.84 6.50 13.64
CA ARG A 166 6.78 6.13 14.58
C ARG A 166 6.11 7.35 15.18
N GLU A 167 6.89 8.26 15.75
CA GLU A 167 6.39 9.48 16.38
C GLU A 167 5.65 10.38 15.38
N LYS A 168 6.18 10.51 14.17
CA LYS A 168 5.57 11.30 13.09
C LYS A 168 4.19 10.81 12.68
N TRP A 169 4.04 9.48 12.55
CA TRP A 169 2.82 8.89 12.02
C TRP A 169 1.83 8.44 13.09
N GLU A 170 2.23 8.40 14.36
CA GLU A 170 1.43 7.85 15.46
C GLU A 170 0.01 8.44 15.51
N LYS A 171 -0.14 9.75 15.38
CA LYS A 171 -1.45 10.41 15.44
C LYS A 171 -2.34 10.03 14.26
N ILE A 172 -1.77 9.94 13.07
CA ILE A 172 -2.51 9.53 11.86
C ILE A 172 -2.83 8.04 11.92
N ILE A 173 -1.86 7.21 12.28
CA ILE A 173 -2.07 5.76 12.42
C ILE A 173 -3.14 5.48 13.47
N GLY A 174 -3.07 6.10 14.64
CA GLY A 174 -4.05 5.93 15.71
C GLY A 174 -5.48 6.30 15.29
N TYR A 175 -5.63 7.36 14.49
CA TYR A 175 -6.92 7.73 13.91
C TYR A 175 -7.39 6.75 12.84
N ILE A 176 -6.48 6.34 11.96
CA ILE A 176 -6.80 5.57 10.76
C ILE A 176 -7.06 4.09 11.08
N ASN A 177 -6.35 3.53 12.06
CA ASN A 177 -6.36 2.10 12.34
C ASN A 177 -6.56 1.77 13.82
N PRO A 178 -7.73 2.04 14.38
CA PRO A 178 -8.00 1.74 15.78
C PRO A 178 -7.98 0.23 16.10
N TYR A 179 -8.01 -0.65 15.09
CA TYR A 179 -8.14 -2.10 15.24
C TYR A 179 -6.94 -2.92 14.74
N ASN A 180 -5.83 -2.31 14.40
CA ASN A 180 -4.57 -2.96 13.97
C ASN A 180 -4.68 -4.05 12.88
N LYS A 181 -5.70 -4.01 12.01
CA LYS A 181 -5.92 -5.00 10.95
C LYS A 181 -6.14 -4.32 9.60
N LEU A 182 -5.16 -3.52 9.20
CA LEU A 182 -5.18 -2.88 7.90
C LEU A 182 -3.95 -3.30 7.14
N TYR A 183 -4.14 -3.71 5.90
CA TYR A 183 -3.09 -4.11 4.98
C TYR A 183 -3.05 -3.18 3.80
N ILE A 184 -1.87 -2.99 3.25
CA ILE A 184 -1.65 -2.23 2.02
C ILE A 184 -1.09 -3.13 0.93
N LYS A 185 -1.42 -2.78 -0.30
CA LYS A 185 -0.73 -3.23 -1.50
C LYS A 185 -0.35 -1.99 -2.31
N ILE A 186 0.92 -1.90 -2.70
CA ILE A 186 1.41 -0.92 -3.66
C ILE A 186 1.91 -1.72 -4.86
N GLU A 187 1.33 -1.49 -6.02
CA GLU A 187 1.63 -2.29 -7.21
C GLU A 187 1.63 -1.41 -8.46
N ASN A 188 2.81 -1.27 -9.07
CA ASN A 188 2.98 -0.73 -10.40
C ASN A 188 4.08 -1.49 -11.16
N ASP A 189 4.52 -1.01 -12.31
CA ASP A 189 5.52 -1.69 -13.14
C ASP A 189 6.89 -1.84 -12.47
N PHE A 190 7.18 -1.06 -11.42
CA PHE A 190 8.50 -1.02 -10.76
C PHE A 190 8.44 -1.33 -9.27
N MET A 191 7.26 -1.48 -8.70
CA MET A 191 7.09 -1.70 -7.27
C MET A 191 6.00 -2.74 -6.99
N GLY A 192 6.33 -3.66 -6.07
CA GLY A 192 5.41 -4.63 -5.52
C GLY A 192 5.61 -4.76 -4.01
N ILE A 193 4.74 -4.15 -3.24
CA ILE A 193 4.74 -4.18 -1.78
C ILE A 193 3.38 -4.65 -1.30
N ILE A 194 3.36 -5.61 -0.38
CA ILE A 194 2.20 -5.98 0.41
C ILE A 194 2.62 -6.15 1.85
N GLU A 195 1.97 -5.43 2.76
CA GLU A 195 2.38 -5.39 4.15
C GLU A 195 1.22 -4.94 5.06
N GLN A 196 1.34 -5.19 6.35
CA GLN A 196 0.48 -4.56 7.35
C GLN A 196 0.78 -3.05 7.39
N TYR A 197 -0.28 -2.24 7.43
CA TYR A 197 -0.17 -0.79 7.33
C TYR A 197 0.73 -0.14 8.39
N SER A 198 0.60 -0.57 9.65
CA SER A 198 1.43 -0.07 10.75
C SER A 198 2.90 -0.39 10.54
N ASN A 199 3.22 -1.64 10.17
CA ASN A 199 4.59 -2.06 9.92
C ASN A 199 5.20 -1.30 8.74
N PHE A 200 4.41 -1.08 7.67
CA PHE A 200 4.84 -0.30 6.52
C PHE A 200 5.25 1.12 6.92
N LEU A 201 4.42 1.82 7.70
CA LEU A 201 4.72 3.21 8.10
C LEU A 201 5.91 3.33 9.07
N GLU A 202 6.26 2.27 9.78
CA GLU A 202 7.45 2.23 10.65
C GLU A 202 8.70 1.69 9.93
N SER A 203 8.58 1.27 8.67
CA SER A 203 9.69 0.67 7.92
C SER A 203 10.56 1.72 7.26
N SER A 204 11.86 1.65 7.53
CA SER A 204 12.89 2.38 6.78
C SER A 204 13.51 1.53 5.66
N ASP A 205 13.14 0.26 5.55
CA ASP A 205 13.78 -0.72 4.67
C ASP A 205 13.25 -0.67 3.21
N LEU A 206 12.24 0.19 2.96
CA LEU A 206 11.60 0.34 1.65
C LEU A 206 12.30 1.36 0.74
N ILE A 207 13.59 1.62 0.98
CA ILE A 207 14.37 2.56 0.18
C ILE A 207 14.79 1.86 -1.10
N CYS A 208 14.04 2.12 -2.15
CA CYS A 208 14.38 1.68 -3.49
C CYS A 208 14.87 2.84 -4.33
N ASP A 209 15.87 2.60 -5.15
CA ASP A 209 16.34 3.58 -6.15
C ASP A 209 15.42 3.68 -7.38
N THR A 210 14.26 3.06 -7.29
CA THR A 210 13.30 3.02 -8.37
C THR A 210 12.47 4.30 -8.47
N LYS A 211 11.74 4.44 -9.54
CA LYS A 211 10.87 5.56 -9.92
C LYS A 211 9.71 5.78 -8.93
N LEU A 212 10.05 6.10 -7.68
CA LEU A 212 9.06 6.44 -6.64
C LEU A 212 8.20 7.65 -7.03
N ASP A 213 8.72 8.51 -7.91
CA ASP A 213 7.98 9.68 -8.40
C ASP A 213 6.84 9.30 -9.36
N ASP A 214 6.91 8.10 -9.96
CA ASP A 214 5.88 7.59 -10.87
C ASP A 214 4.72 6.91 -10.12
N ILE A 215 4.81 6.76 -8.79
CA ILE A 215 3.76 6.16 -7.98
C ILE A 215 2.63 7.16 -7.76
N SER A 216 1.43 6.75 -8.08
CA SER A 216 0.20 7.49 -7.87
C SER A 216 -0.63 6.93 -6.70
N ILE A 217 -1.66 7.67 -6.30
CA ILE A 217 -2.64 7.20 -5.30
C ILE A 217 -3.38 5.95 -5.80
N ASP A 218 -3.55 5.81 -7.12
CA ASP A 218 -4.28 4.70 -7.73
C ASP A 218 -3.48 3.37 -7.69
N ASP A 219 -2.16 3.43 -7.55
CA ASP A 219 -1.31 2.25 -7.35
C ASP A 219 -1.42 1.65 -5.95
N ILE A 220 -2.10 2.37 -5.04
CA ILE A 220 -2.21 2.01 -3.62
C ILE A 220 -3.58 1.42 -3.34
N THR A 221 -3.62 0.18 -2.90
CA THR A 221 -4.83 -0.52 -2.44
C THR A 221 -4.75 -0.78 -0.95
N ILE A 222 -5.84 -0.54 -0.23
CA ILE A 222 -5.95 -0.74 1.21
C ILE A 222 -7.12 -1.69 1.49
N SER A 223 -6.93 -2.66 2.38
CA SER A 223 -7.97 -3.61 2.76
C SER A 223 -7.79 -4.10 4.19
N THR A 224 -8.89 -4.44 4.83
CA THR A 224 -8.90 -5.19 6.09
C THR A 224 -8.79 -6.70 5.87
N ASN A 225 -8.92 -7.14 4.62
CA ASN A 225 -8.86 -8.55 4.23
C ASN A 225 -7.57 -8.83 3.44
N TRP A 226 -6.67 -9.59 4.07
CA TRP A 226 -5.40 -10.02 3.48
C TRP A 226 -5.58 -10.86 2.22
N ASP A 227 -6.52 -11.81 2.24
CA ASP A 227 -6.74 -12.71 1.11
C ASP A 227 -7.25 -11.96 -0.12
N SER A 228 -8.07 -10.93 0.09
CA SER A 228 -8.53 -10.03 -0.98
C SER A 228 -7.35 -9.33 -1.64
N LEU A 229 -6.40 -8.80 -0.86
CA LEU A 229 -5.19 -8.17 -1.42
C LEU A 229 -4.29 -9.17 -2.13
N MET A 230 -4.06 -10.35 -1.54
CA MET A 230 -3.30 -11.41 -2.20
C MET A 230 -3.91 -11.78 -3.56
N ASN A 231 -5.22 -11.96 -3.61
CA ASN A 231 -5.92 -12.34 -4.84
C ASN A 231 -5.87 -11.25 -5.92
N SER A 232 -5.74 -9.98 -5.53
CA SER A 232 -5.68 -8.85 -6.45
C SER A 232 -4.31 -8.65 -7.12
N ILE A 233 -3.26 -9.35 -6.69
CA ILE A 233 -1.92 -9.26 -7.31
C ILE A 233 -1.96 -9.92 -8.70
N SER A 234 -1.56 -9.18 -9.74
CA SER A 234 -1.49 -9.67 -11.11
C SER A 234 -0.12 -10.24 -11.43
N LEU A 235 -0.11 -11.47 -11.99
CA LEU A 235 1.12 -12.06 -12.53
C LEU A 235 1.51 -11.48 -13.89
N GLU A 236 0.55 -10.91 -14.63
CA GLU A 236 0.80 -10.34 -15.95
C GLU A 236 1.71 -9.13 -15.93
N LYS A 237 1.65 -8.35 -14.83
CA LYS A 237 2.54 -7.19 -14.62
C LYS A 237 3.96 -7.58 -14.28
N PHE A 238 4.19 -8.85 -13.93
CA PHE A 238 5.49 -9.35 -13.52
C PHE A 238 6.31 -9.87 -14.71
N THR A 239 6.94 -8.96 -15.41
CA THR A 239 7.89 -9.33 -16.46
C THR A 239 9.31 -9.43 -15.88
N THR A 240 10.07 -10.45 -16.33
CA THR A 240 11.44 -10.71 -15.87
C THR A 240 12.39 -9.50 -16.00
N LYS A 241 12.14 -8.61 -16.95
CA LYS A 241 12.94 -7.38 -17.15
C LYS A 241 12.74 -6.33 -16.07
N HIS A 242 11.56 -6.25 -15.46
CA HIS A 242 11.27 -5.26 -14.42
C HIS A 242 11.70 -5.75 -13.04
N TYR A 243 11.74 -7.06 -12.83
CA TYR A 243 12.14 -7.65 -11.55
C TYR A 243 13.55 -7.28 -11.11
N GLU A 244 14.52 -7.25 -12.02
CA GLU A 244 15.92 -6.95 -11.70
C GLU A 244 16.16 -5.49 -11.26
N LYS A 245 15.25 -4.58 -11.60
CA LYS A 245 15.34 -3.15 -11.30
C LYS A 245 14.21 -2.62 -10.43
N GLY A 246 13.28 -3.46 -10.06
CA GLY A 246 12.10 -3.09 -9.28
C GLY A 246 12.30 -3.19 -7.77
N CYS A 247 11.41 -2.57 -7.04
CA CYS A 247 11.31 -2.62 -5.60
C CYS A 247 10.18 -3.57 -5.18
N TYR A 248 10.56 -4.75 -4.73
CA TYR A 248 9.60 -5.78 -4.33
C TYR A 248 9.93 -6.26 -2.93
N ASN A 249 8.95 -6.17 -2.01
CA ASN A 249 9.17 -6.71 -0.68
C ASN A 249 9.04 -8.24 -0.66
N LYS A 250 9.59 -8.85 0.40
CA LYS A 250 9.62 -10.30 0.56
C LYS A 250 8.22 -10.92 0.46
N ASN A 251 7.24 -10.33 1.13
CA ASN A 251 5.87 -10.83 1.16
C ASN A 251 5.25 -10.86 -0.24
N TYR A 252 5.46 -9.80 -1.02
CA TYR A 252 4.97 -9.71 -2.41
C TYR A 252 5.59 -10.80 -3.29
N ILE A 253 6.92 -11.00 -3.17
CA ILE A 253 7.63 -12.05 -3.92
C ILE A 253 7.14 -13.45 -3.55
N GLU A 254 6.91 -13.73 -2.28
CA GLU A 254 6.39 -15.02 -1.81
C GLU A 254 5.00 -15.30 -2.38
N ILE A 255 4.12 -14.29 -2.39
CA ILE A 255 2.78 -14.44 -2.99
C ILE A 255 2.86 -14.72 -4.49
N LEU A 256 3.75 -14.02 -5.20
CA LEU A 256 3.98 -14.29 -6.63
C LEU A 256 4.43 -15.73 -6.88
N LYS A 257 5.35 -16.25 -6.06
CA LYS A 257 5.81 -17.65 -6.14
C LYS A 257 4.66 -18.63 -5.91
N ILE A 258 3.82 -18.39 -4.90
CA ILE A 258 2.65 -19.23 -4.61
C ILE A 258 1.68 -19.22 -5.80
N LYS A 259 1.36 -18.05 -6.35
CA LYS A 259 0.49 -17.94 -7.52
C LYS A 259 1.07 -18.61 -8.76
N ALA A 260 2.35 -18.39 -9.04
CA ALA A 260 3.02 -19.00 -10.18
C ALA A 260 3.03 -20.53 -10.07
N SER A 261 3.35 -21.08 -8.88
CA SER A 261 3.30 -22.53 -8.64
C SER A 261 1.89 -23.09 -8.76
N GLY A 262 0.87 -22.36 -8.31
CA GLY A 262 -0.55 -22.71 -8.48
C GLY A 262 -0.94 -22.83 -9.94
N ILE A 263 -0.58 -21.85 -10.77
CA ILE A 263 -0.86 -21.87 -12.21
C ILE A 263 -0.12 -23.04 -12.90
N GLN A 264 1.15 -23.25 -12.54
CA GLN A 264 1.92 -24.38 -13.09
C GLN A 264 1.26 -25.72 -12.74
N ARG A 265 0.77 -25.89 -11.52
CA ARG A 265 0.06 -27.08 -11.09
C ARG A 265 -1.24 -27.29 -11.88
N ILE A 266 -2.02 -26.23 -12.09
CA ILE A 266 -3.26 -26.28 -12.90
C ILE A 266 -2.92 -26.64 -14.34
N ASN A 267 -1.91 -26.01 -14.94
CA ASN A 267 -1.47 -26.33 -16.31
C ASN A 267 -1.03 -27.78 -16.45
N ASN A 268 -0.30 -28.32 -15.47
CA ASN A 268 0.11 -29.71 -15.47
C ASN A 268 -1.11 -30.67 -15.39
N ILE A 269 -2.10 -30.34 -14.55
CA ILE A 269 -3.33 -31.13 -14.43
C ILE A 269 -4.14 -31.10 -15.76
N LEU A 270 -4.30 -29.90 -16.33
CA LEU A 270 -5.00 -29.73 -17.62
C LEU A 270 -4.30 -30.48 -18.74
N SER A 271 -2.97 -30.36 -18.84
CA SER A 271 -2.18 -31.06 -19.85
C SER A 271 -2.33 -32.59 -19.70
N SER A 272 -2.24 -33.12 -18.47
CA SER A 272 -2.45 -34.52 -18.18
C SER A 272 -3.87 -34.96 -18.53
N GLY A 273 -4.89 -34.15 -18.21
CA GLY A 273 -6.29 -34.42 -18.57
C GLY A 273 -6.50 -34.48 -20.07
N ILE A 274 -5.92 -33.55 -20.82
CA ILE A 274 -6.00 -33.56 -22.31
C ILE A 274 -5.35 -34.82 -22.89
N ILE A 275 -4.19 -35.21 -22.37
CA ILE A 275 -3.50 -36.45 -22.81
C ILE A 275 -4.38 -37.68 -22.55
N ILE A 276 -4.95 -37.81 -21.36
CA ILE A 276 -5.83 -38.92 -21.01
C ILE A 276 -7.07 -38.97 -21.91
N LEU A 277 -7.72 -37.83 -22.16
CA LEU A 277 -8.86 -37.73 -23.07
C LEU A 277 -8.47 -38.11 -24.50
N GLY A 278 -7.31 -37.63 -24.96
CA GLY A 278 -6.79 -37.99 -26.30
C GLY A 278 -6.56 -39.47 -26.44
N ILE A 279 -5.90 -40.13 -25.47
CA ILE A 279 -5.68 -41.58 -25.47
C ILE A 279 -7.01 -42.33 -25.42
N SER A 280 -7.96 -41.91 -24.57
CA SER A 280 -9.28 -42.51 -24.45
C SER A 280 -10.03 -42.46 -25.78
N LEU A 281 -9.98 -41.33 -26.47
CA LEU A 281 -10.64 -41.14 -27.76
C LEU A 281 -10.00 -42.02 -28.84
N ILE A 282 -8.68 -42.16 -28.86
CA ILE A 282 -7.96 -43.06 -29.76
C ILE A 282 -8.35 -44.51 -29.48
N LEU A 283 -8.41 -44.93 -28.23
CA LEU A 283 -8.84 -46.30 -27.85
C LEU A 283 -10.28 -46.59 -28.28
N VAL A 284 -11.19 -45.59 -28.12
CA VAL A 284 -12.58 -45.71 -28.60
C VAL A 284 -12.63 -45.86 -30.14
N LEU A 285 -11.83 -45.08 -30.87
CA LEU A 285 -11.74 -45.16 -32.32
C LEU A 285 -11.17 -46.52 -32.76
N ILE A 286 -10.09 -47.00 -32.14
CA ILE A 286 -9.52 -48.31 -32.41
C ILE A 286 -10.56 -49.37 -32.12
N TYR A 287 -11.26 -49.34 -31.01
CA TYR A 287 -12.31 -50.31 -30.69
C TYR A 287 -13.46 -50.26 -31.69
N ARG A 288 -13.89 -49.09 -32.14
CA ARG A 288 -15.00 -48.91 -33.06
C ARG A 288 -14.69 -49.30 -34.50
N PHE A 289 -13.46 -49.03 -34.96
CA PHE A 289 -13.08 -49.22 -36.38
C PHE A 289 -12.10 -50.38 -36.61
N SER A 290 -11.54 -50.99 -35.58
CA SER A 290 -10.63 -52.12 -35.69
C SER A 290 -11.39 -53.48 -35.71
N PRO A 291 -10.88 -54.43 -36.40
CA PRO A 291 -11.37 -55.84 -36.34
C PRO A 291 -11.22 -56.46 -34.93
N LEU A 292 -10.52 -55.81 -34.01
CA LEU A 292 -10.42 -56.19 -32.58
C LEU A 292 -11.78 -56.34 -31.89
N ARG A 293 -12.82 -55.64 -32.36
CA ARG A 293 -14.20 -55.80 -31.86
C ARG A 293 -14.74 -57.24 -32.09
N SER A 294 -14.41 -57.86 -33.22
CA SER A 294 -14.83 -59.24 -33.50
C SER A 294 -14.02 -60.24 -32.67
N PHE A 295 -12.75 -59.98 -32.42
CA PHE A 295 -11.89 -60.83 -31.62
C PHE A 295 -12.31 -60.86 -30.14
N LEU A 296 -12.58 -59.69 -29.54
CA LEU A 296 -13.03 -59.58 -28.13
C LEU A 296 -14.44 -60.22 -27.95
N ARG A 297 -15.35 -60.09 -28.92
CA ARG A 297 -16.65 -60.77 -28.87
C ARG A 297 -16.53 -62.30 -29.04
N GLY A 298 -15.54 -62.76 -29.79
CA GLY A 298 -15.23 -64.16 -29.93
C GLY A 298 -14.70 -64.82 -28.65
N CYS A 299 -13.86 -64.10 -27.91
CA CYS A 299 -13.35 -64.56 -26.61
C CYS A 299 -14.43 -64.65 -25.52
N THR A 300 -15.41 -63.74 -25.50
CA THR A 300 -16.52 -63.75 -24.53
C THR A 300 -17.49 -64.92 -24.85
N LYS A 301 -17.79 -65.18 -26.11
CA LYS A 301 -18.62 -66.35 -26.49
C LYS A 301 -17.98 -67.70 -26.14
N ARG A 302 -16.66 -67.89 -26.41
CA ARG A 302 -15.94 -69.06 -25.99
C ARG A 302 -15.95 -69.32 -24.48
N LYS A 303 -15.89 -68.29 -23.69
CA LYS A 303 -15.93 -68.43 -22.23
C LYS A 303 -17.31 -68.90 -21.74
N ILE A 304 -18.38 -68.42 -22.34
CA ILE A 304 -19.76 -68.84 -22.03
C ILE A 304 -20.01 -70.27 -22.44
N GLU A 305 -19.56 -70.73 -23.63
CA GLU A 305 -19.70 -72.10 -24.07
C GLU A 305 -18.90 -73.11 -23.21
N VAL A 306 -17.74 -72.75 -22.70
CA VAL A 306 -16.94 -73.58 -21.77
C VAL A 306 -17.61 -73.76 -20.42
N ASP A 307 -18.25 -72.72 -19.90
CA ASP A 307 -18.97 -72.75 -18.62
C ASP A 307 -20.30 -73.55 -18.73
N GLU A 308 -21.01 -73.52 -19.88
CA GLU A 308 -22.19 -74.36 -20.13
C GLU A 308 -21.84 -75.85 -20.25
N ASN A 309 -20.76 -76.21 -20.96
CA ASN A 309 -20.33 -77.58 -21.07
C ASN A 309 -19.78 -78.21 -19.75
N MET A 310 -19.24 -77.41 -18.86
CA MET A 310 -18.82 -77.90 -17.53
C MET A 310 -19.98 -78.13 -16.57
N ASN A 311 -21.14 -77.54 -16.79
CA ASN A 311 -22.31 -77.76 -15.94
C ASN A 311 -23.13 -78.98 -16.40
N GLU A 312 -22.98 -79.52 -17.68
CA GLU A 312 -23.62 -80.72 -18.13
C GLU A 312 -22.90 -82.03 -17.75
N GLU A 313 -21.62 -81.96 -17.31
CA GLU A 313 -20.87 -83.12 -16.81
C GLU A 313 -21.03 -83.39 -15.31
N ILE A 314 -21.87 -82.65 -14.59
CA ILE A 314 -22.06 -82.81 -13.13
C ILE A 314 -23.51 -83.25 -12.77
N GLU A 315 -24.36 -83.60 -13.73
CA GLU A 315 -25.59 -84.35 -13.48
C GLU A 315 -25.39 -85.82 -13.94
#